data_92597e95249c1f141a433e390064eec1
#
_entry.id   92597e95249c1f141a433e390064eec1
#
_cell.length_a   1.000
_cell.length_b   1.000
_cell.length_c   1.000
_cell.angle_alpha   90.00
_cell.angle_beta   90.00
_cell.angle_gamma   90.00
#
_symmetry.space_group_name_H-M   'P 1'
#
loop_
_entity.id
_entity.type
_entity.pdbx_description
1 polymer ?
#
loop_
_entity_poly.entity_id
_entity_poly.type
_entity_poly.pdbx_seq_one_letter_code
_entity_poly.pdbx_strand_id
1 'polypeptide(L)'
;MRTIPVLLAMILASTAYAQQPSTINAYHYQVKKSVTAGHGAVVSAHPLASQAGLQVLQQGGNAVDAAIATQLALAVVYPAAGNLGGGGFLVAHLKNGKDLAIDYREKAPSAASRNMYLDASGNANTKLSQDGHLASGVPGTVAGIFASLPYAKLPIQQLIAPAITLAEKGFAITEREAKSLNATQEQFNKLNTQANAFVRKRPWKAGDTLIQKDLAATLKRISANGRAGFYEGETAALIIAEMKRGKGLITAADLRAYEAKERTAVSFFYKDYRIVTMPLPSSGGVALQQMMGMVEKYPLAAWGFHSVNAMQLMIEAERRAYADRAQYLGDPDFVKVPVKQLVSPAYLRERMKDYDPRHAGSSKQTGAGTVYESDETTHLSVMDTEGNAVSVTTTLNGGYGSKVVVGGAGFFLNNEMDDFSVKPGVPNMYGLVGTEANAVAPGKRMLSSMTPTIVLKKDKPYIVAGTPGGSTIITSVFQTLLNILEFNLPVQQAVDAPKFHHQWLPDQVDVEEDFDETPLQGLRQMGYKVIPHSPIGRTEVIKVNAKGQLEAVGDKRGDDSAAGY
;
A
#
# COMPACT_ATOMS: atom_id res chain seq x y z
N MET A 1 69.05 -5.69 45.83
CA MET A 1 68.33 -4.80 44.90
C MET A 1 67.48 -5.65 44.00
N ARG A 2 66.16 -5.63 44.21
CA ARG A 2 65.18 -6.35 43.39
C ARG A 2 64.46 -5.35 42.50
N THR A 3 64.61 -5.44 41.20
CA THR A 3 63.93 -4.64 40.20
C THR A 3 62.56 -5.26 39.90
N ILE A 4 61.50 -4.49 40.11
CA ILE A 4 60.11 -4.86 39.75
C ILE A 4 59.86 -4.28 38.33
N PRO A 5 59.39 -5.10 37.34
CA PRO A 5 58.96 -4.54 36.07
C PRO A 5 57.52 -4.00 36.18
N VAL A 6 57.35 -2.73 35.84
CA VAL A 6 56.04 -2.09 35.68
C VAL A 6 55.46 -2.52 34.34
N LEU A 7 54.35 -3.30 34.40
CA LEU A 7 53.56 -3.67 33.22
C LEU A 7 52.60 -2.54 32.86
N LEU A 8 52.89 -1.84 31.75
CA LEU A 8 52.04 -0.76 31.21
C LEU A 8 50.90 -1.42 30.40
N ALA A 9 49.70 -1.50 30.95
CA ALA A 9 48.51 -1.95 30.24
C ALA A 9 48.00 -0.81 29.36
N MET A 10 48.19 -0.88 28.04
CA MET A 10 47.50 -0.04 27.06
C MET A 10 46.03 -0.45 26.96
N ILE A 11 45.15 0.37 27.51
CA ILE A 11 43.70 0.28 27.26
C ILE A 11 43.44 0.89 25.89
N LEU A 12 43.24 0.07 24.87
CA LEU A 12 42.70 0.47 23.58
C LEU A 12 41.20 0.79 23.77
N ALA A 13 40.90 2.06 23.99
CA ALA A 13 39.55 2.57 23.89
C ALA A 13 39.16 2.59 22.43
N SER A 14 38.41 1.59 21.98
CA SER A 14 37.72 1.61 20.69
C SER A 14 36.61 2.65 20.78
N THR A 15 36.87 3.88 20.31
CA THR A 15 35.83 4.87 20.07
C THR A 15 34.94 4.34 18.93
N ALA A 16 33.81 3.75 19.28
CA ALA A 16 32.74 3.53 18.33
C ALA A 16 32.32 4.92 17.82
N TYR A 17 32.71 5.28 16.61
CA TYR A 17 32.14 6.44 15.93
C TYR A 17 30.64 6.16 15.75
N ALA A 18 29.82 6.71 16.62
CA ALA A 18 28.40 6.79 16.40
C ALA A 18 28.20 7.64 15.12
N GLN A 19 27.76 6.99 14.05
CA GLN A 19 27.48 7.65 12.79
C GLN A 19 26.39 8.70 13.07
N GLN A 20 26.69 9.99 12.81
CA GLN A 20 25.68 11.03 13.02
C GLN A 20 24.46 10.75 12.15
N PRO A 21 23.23 10.91 12.68
CA PRO A 21 22.01 10.70 11.90
C PRO A 21 22.05 11.54 10.63
N SER A 22 21.63 10.95 9.51
CA SER A 22 21.57 11.65 8.23
C SER A 22 20.61 12.84 8.31
N THR A 23 21.04 14.01 7.86
CA THR A 23 20.17 15.19 7.78
C THR A 23 19.36 15.15 6.48
N ILE A 24 18.04 15.34 6.57
CA ILE A 24 17.14 15.41 5.40
C ILE A 24 17.35 16.76 4.72
N ASN A 25 17.83 16.72 3.47
CA ASN A 25 17.92 17.92 2.63
C ASN A 25 16.69 17.97 1.70
N ALA A 26 15.69 18.75 2.08
CA ALA A 26 14.41 18.85 1.40
C ALA A 26 14.48 19.48 0.00
N TYR A 27 15.58 20.13 -0.36
CA TYR A 27 15.74 20.83 -1.64
C TYR A 27 16.75 20.17 -2.57
N HIS A 28 17.61 19.29 -2.05
CA HIS A 28 18.62 18.56 -2.82
C HIS A 28 18.64 17.10 -2.38
N TYR A 29 17.80 16.30 -2.99
CA TYR A 29 17.70 14.85 -2.76
C TYR A 29 17.73 14.10 -4.09
N GLN A 30 18.07 12.83 -4.04
CA GLN A 30 18.14 11.96 -5.21
C GLN A 30 17.31 10.70 -5.02
N VAL A 31 16.68 10.26 -6.09
CA VAL A 31 16.01 8.95 -6.15
C VAL A 31 17.09 7.87 -6.24
N LYS A 32 17.17 7.03 -5.22
CA LYS A 32 18.06 5.85 -5.20
C LYS A 32 17.21 4.60 -5.32
N LYS A 33 17.30 3.94 -6.47
CA LYS A 33 16.48 2.74 -6.74
C LYS A 33 16.88 1.53 -5.91
N SER A 34 18.14 1.44 -5.50
CA SER A 34 18.58 0.34 -4.65
C SER A 34 19.67 0.77 -3.68
N VAL A 35 19.74 0.07 -2.56
CA VAL A 35 20.81 0.15 -1.58
C VAL A 35 21.04 -1.22 -0.95
N THR A 36 22.30 -1.55 -0.67
CA THR A 36 22.65 -2.69 0.20
C THR A 36 23.08 -2.13 1.55
N ALA A 37 22.41 -2.57 2.63
CA ALA A 37 22.58 -2.04 3.97
C ALA A 37 22.94 -3.16 4.97
N GLY A 38 23.75 -2.82 5.99
CA GLY A 38 24.14 -3.76 7.05
C GLY A 38 23.27 -3.71 8.30
N HIS A 39 22.62 -2.56 8.55
CA HIS A 39 21.97 -2.29 9.84
C HIS A 39 20.48 -2.02 9.76
N GLY A 40 19.99 -1.44 8.70
CA GLY A 40 18.56 -1.16 8.54
C GLY A 40 18.28 -0.56 7.19
N ALA A 41 17.07 -0.78 6.68
CA ALA A 41 16.65 -0.28 5.38
C ALA A 41 15.18 0.13 5.36
N VAL A 42 14.89 1.13 4.54
CA VAL A 42 13.56 1.67 4.28
C VAL A 42 13.40 1.86 2.76
N VAL A 43 12.29 1.42 2.22
CA VAL A 43 11.89 1.72 0.83
C VAL A 43 10.51 2.34 0.85
N SER A 44 10.30 3.40 0.09
CA SER A 44 8.99 4.05 -0.05
C SER A 44 8.88 4.81 -1.36
N ALA A 45 7.68 5.28 -1.69
CA ALA A 45 7.38 6.01 -2.93
C ALA A 45 8.10 7.36 -3.09
N HIS A 46 8.80 7.85 -2.05
CA HIS A 46 9.48 9.15 -2.13
C HIS A 46 10.80 9.18 -1.34
N PRO A 47 11.90 9.73 -1.91
CA PRO A 47 13.23 9.75 -1.26
C PRO A 47 13.23 10.38 0.13
N LEU A 48 12.54 11.50 0.31
CA LEU A 48 12.49 12.21 1.61
C LEU A 48 11.77 11.41 2.68
N ALA A 49 10.77 10.60 2.31
CA ALA A 49 10.07 9.74 3.25
C ALA A 49 10.96 8.55 3.66
N SER A 50 11.67 7.93 2.71
CA SER A 50 12.65 6.87 3.03
C SER A 50 13.77 7.39 3.92
N GLN A 51 14.23 8.64 3.70
CA GLN A 51 15.22 9.30 4.56
C GLN A 51 14.68 9.58 5.97
N ALA A 52 13.40 9.95 6.11
CA ALA A 52 12.77 10.16 7.42
C ALA A 52 12.76 8.87 8.25
N GLY A 53 12.37 7.74 7.64
CA GLY A 53 12.45 6.43 8.29
C GLY A 53 13.86 6.00 8.62
N LEU A 54 14.82 6.21 7.71
CA LEU A 54 16.23 5.91 7.94
C LEU A 54 16.80 6.72 9.11
N GLN A 55 16.50 8.02 9.19
CA GLN A 55 16.92 8.87 10.30
C GLN A 55 16.45 8.34 11.64
N VAL A 56 15.21 7.85 11.71
CA VAL A 56 14.63 7.27 12.92
C VAL A 56 15.34 5.97 13.31
N LEU A 57 15.66 5.08 12.34
CA LEU A 57 16.47 3.89 12.61
C LEU A 57 17.85 4.25 13.18
N GLN A 58 18.52 5.25 12.60
CA GLN A 58 19.83 5.74 13.06
C GLN A 58 19.79 6.39 14.47
N GLN A 59 18.61 6.87 14.88
CA GLN A 59 18.37 7.42 16.23
C GLN A 59 18.02 6.34 17.27
N GLY A 60 18.08 5.05 16.91
CA GLY A 60 17.81 3.93 17.78
C GLY A 60 16.37 3.44 17.78
N GLY A 61 15.52 3.94 16.89
CA GLY A 61 14.19 3.41 16.62
C GLY A 61 14.25 2.02 15.99
N ASN A 62 13.17 1.28 16.10
CA ASN A 62 12.99 -0.02 15.43
C ASN A 62 12.23 0.14 14.08
N ALA A 63 11.95 -0.98 13.40
CA ALA A 63 11.25 -0.94 12.12
C ALA A 63 9.83 -0.34 12.21
N VAL A 64 9.15 -0.45 13.35
CA VAL A 64 7.82 0.17 13.56
C VAL A 64 7.95 1.69 13.69
N ASP A 65 8.94 2.19 14.43
CA ASP A 65 9.25 3.62 14.51
C ASP A 65 9.51 4.22 13.12
N ALA A 66 10.35 3.55 12.35
CA ALA A 66 10.70 3.98 10.99
C ALA A 66 9.50 3.95 10.05
N ALA A 67 8.64 2.93 10.14
CA ALA A 67 7.41 2.84 9.36
C ALA A 67 6.45 4.01 9.68
N ILE A 68 6.25 4.35 10.96
CA ILE A 68 5.44 5.50 11.39
C ILE A 68 6.00 6.80 10.82
N ALA A 69 7.31 7.05 10.96
CA ALA A 69 7.95 8.26 10.47
C ALA A 69 7.88 8.38 8.94
N THR A 70 8.09 7.26 8.22
CA THR A 70 7.98 7.20 6.75
C THR A 70 6.55 7.49 6.31
N GLN A 71 5.54 6.88 6.95
CA GLN A 71 4.13 7.10 6.61
C GLN A 71 3.71 8.56 6.84
N LEU A 72 4.13 9.17 7.95
CA LEU A 72 3.87 10.58 8.24
C LEU A 72 4.58 11.51 7.24
N ALA A 73 5.80 11.18 6.85
CA ALA A 73 6.52 11.94 5.82
C ALA A 73 5.86 11.81 4.45
N LEU A 74 5.39 10.61 4.05
CA LEU A 74 4.64 10.39 2.81
C LEU A 74 3.37 11.24 2.75
N ALA A 75 2.68 11.45 3.88
CA ALA A 75 1.51 12.34 3.92
C ALA A 75 1.83 13.79 3.55
N VAL A 76 3.11 14.18 3.62
CA VAL A 76 3.60 15.52 3.24
C VAL A 76 4.18 15.53 1.83
N VAL A 77 5.11 14.60 1.54
CA VAL A 77 5.92 14.65 0.32
C VAL A 77 5.32 13.87 -0.85
N TYR A 78 4.30 13.06 -0.61
CA TYR A 78 3.60 12.29 -1.65
C TYR A 78 2.08 12.41 -1.52
N PRO A 79 1.51 13.64 -1.61
CA PRO A 79 0.10 13.92 -1.31
C PRO A 79 -0.88 13.23 -2.27
N ALA A 80 -0.41 12.65 -3.38
CA ALA A 80 -1.25 11.86 -4.28
C ALA A 80 -1.84 10.60 -3.60
N ALA A 81 -1.10 10.01 -2.63
CA ALA A 81 -1.54 8.79 -1.93
C ALA A 81 -1.10 8.72 -0.46
N GLY A 82 0.04 9.31 -0.08
CA GLY A 82 0.42 9.48 1.32
C GLY A 82 -0.56 10.41 2.03
N ASN A 83 -1.02 10.07 3.24
CA ASN A 83 -2.24 10.70 3.75
C ASN A 83 -2.36 10.74 5.28
N LEU A 84 -3.23 11.65 5.74
CA LEU A 84 -3.88 11.63 7.05
C LEU A 84 -5.39 11.39 6.91
N GLY A 85 -5.97 11.77 5.78
CA GLY A 85 -7.41 11.70 5.50
C GLY A 85 -7.86 10.41 4.81
N GLY A 86 -7.01 9.39 4.78
CA GLY A 86 -7.25 8.06 4.22
C GLY A 86 -7.12 6.96 5.25
N GLY A 87 -6.70 5.78 4.80
CA GLY A 87 -6.50 4.61 5.64
C GLY A 87 -5.49 3.62 5.07
N GLY A 88 -5.48 2.40 5.60
CA GLY A 88 -4.53 1.40 5.16
C GLY A 88 -4.41 0.19 6.08
N PHE A 89 -3.32 -0.55 5.87
CA PHE A 89 -2.97 -1.75 6.61
C PHE A 89 -1.48 -1.80 6.91
N LEU A 90 -1.16 -2.30 8.11
CA LEU A 90 0.21 -2.61 8.51
C LEU A 90 0.29 -4.10 8.85
N VAL A 91 1.29 -4.78 8.29
CA VAL A 91 1.72 -6.12 8.70
C VAL A 91 3.14 -6.02 9.24
N ALA A 92 3.40 -6.62 10.40
CA ALA A 92 4.74 -6.68 10.96
C ALA A 92 5.06 -8.08 11.47
N HIS A 93 6.33 -8.47 11.36
CA HIS A 93 6.93 -9.56 12.11
C HIS A 93 7.92 -8.97 13.09
N LEU A 94 7.68 -9.17 14.39
CA LEU A 94 8.48 -8.59 15.44
C LEU A 94 9.57 -9.56 15.90
N LYS A 95 10.66 -9.04 16.44
CA LYS A 95 11.81 -9.83 16.94
C LYS A 95 11.48 -10.90 17.96
N ASN A 96 10.34 -10.78 18.65
CA ASN A 96 9.83 -11.78 19.59
C ASN A 96 9.01 -12.90 18.92
N GLY A 97 8.93 -12.91 17.59
CA GLY A 97 8.17 -13.87 16.80
C GLY A 97 6.68 -13.55 16.64
N LYS A 98 6.18 -12.43 17.19
CA LYS A 98 4.77 -12.02 17.00
C LYS A 98 4.55 -11.50 15.59
N ASP A 99 3.56 -12.06 14.89
CA ASP A 99 3.00 -11.47 13.68
C ASP A 99 1.88 -10.50 14.07
N LEU A 100 1.91 -9.31 13.50
CA LEU A 100 0.97 -8.23 13.77
C LEU A 100 0.27 -7.83 12.47
N ALA A 101 -1.04 -7.64 12.51
CA ALA A 101 -1.83 -7.05 11.44
C ALA A 101 -2.73 -5.95 12.00
N ILE A 102 -2.50 -4.70 11.59
CA ILE A 102 -3.31 -3.55 12.01
C ILE A 102 -4.14 -3.07 10.84
N ASP A 103 -5.46 -3.14 11.03
CA ASP A 103 -6.49 -2.68 10.10
C ASP A 103 -6.94 -1.28 10.52
N TYR A 104 -6.55 -0.29 9.72
CA TYR A 104 -7.03 1.08 9.81
C TYR A 104 -7.68 1.54 8.50
N ARG A 105 -8.33 0.57 7.80
CA ARG A 105 -9.17 0.82 6.63
C ARG A 105 -10.29 1.79 6.99
N GLU A 106 -10.64 2.67 6.09
CA GLU A 106 -11.73 3.61 6.25
C GLU A 106 -13.05 2.89 6.53
N LYS A 107 -14.00 3.63 7.12
CA LYS A 107 -15.36 3.15 7.35
C LYS A 107 -16.38 4.01 6.64
N ALA A 108 -17.44 3.42 6.14
CA ALA A 108 -18.60 4.17 5.72
C ALA A 108 -19.13 5.01 6.90
N PRO A 109 -19.43 6.32 6.70
CA PRO A 109 -20.07 7.14 7.73
C PRO A 109 -21.38 6.53 8.23
N SER A 110 -21.78 6.85 9.46
CA SER A 110 -23.03 6.35 10.07
C SER A 110 -24.28 6.75 9.28
N ALA A 111 -24.22 7.86 8.54
CA ALA A 111 -25.30 8.32 7.66
C ALA A 111 -25.28 7.69 6.25
N ALA A 112 -24.31 6.83 5.93
CA ALA A 112 -24.28 6.13 4.65
C ALA A 112 -25.45 5.15 4.52
N SER A 113 -25.94 4.93 3.30
CA SER A 113 -27.01 3.99 3.02
C SER A 113 -26.70 3.14 1.79
N ARG A 114 -27.33 1.95 1.73
CA ARG A 114 -27.14 0.94 0.68
C ARG A 114 -27.25 1.52 -0.73
N ASN A 115 -28.17 2.46 -0.95
CA ASN A 115 -28.52 2.97 -2.26
C ASN A 115 -28.07 4.44 -2.49
N MET A 116 -27.19 4.97 -1.63
CA MET A 116 -26.80 6.39 -1.68
C MET A 116 -26.17 6.86 -3.00
N TYR A 117 -25.69 5.94 -3.81
CA TYR A 117 -25.08 6.19 -5.11
C TYR A 117 -25.97 5.78 -6.29
N LEU A 118 -27.24 5.45 -6.06
CA LEU A 118 -28.20 5.14 -7.12
C LEU A 118 -29.03 6.38 -7.46
N ASP A 119 -29.34 6.56 -8.75
CA ASP A 119 -30.32 7.53 -9.20
C ASP A 119 -31.76 7.06 -8.91
N ALA A 120 -32.75 7.91 -9.22
CA ALA A 120 -34.16 7.60 -9.01
C ALA A 120 -34.66 6.38 -9.81
N SER A 121 -33.94 5.99 -10.87
CA SER A 121 -34.22 4.81 -11.69
C SER A 121 -33.45 3.57 -11.22
N GLY A 122 -32.67 3.68 -10.14
CA GLY A 122 -31.86 2.59 -9.60
C GLY A 122 -30.56 2.33 -10.37
N ASN A 123 -30.11 3.24 -11.23
CA ASN A 123 -28.83 3.15 -11.92
C ASN A 123 -27.71 3.70 -11.03
N ALA A 124 -26.54 3.06 -11.09
CA ALA A 124 -25.36 3.52 -10.34
C ALA A 124 -24.82 4.82 -10.92
N ASN A 125 -24.59 5.82 -10.04
CA ASN A 125 -23.85 7.05 -10.33
C ASN A 125 -22.49 6.97 -9.63
N THR A 126 -21.55 6.25 -10.22
CA THR A 126 -20.21 6.02 -9.67
C THR A 126 -19.38 7.28 -9.54
N LYS A 127 -19.73 8.36 -10.26
CA LYS A 127 -19.04 9.65 -10.09
C LYS A 127 -19.20 10.23 -8.68
N LEU A 128 -20.31 9.94 -7.99
CA LEU A 128 -20.55 10.38 -6.61
C LEU A 128 -19.67 9.62 -5.60
N SER A 129 -19.23 8.39 -5.93
CA SER A 129 -18.31 7.62 -5.10
C SER A 129 -16.84 7.92 -5.38
N GLN A 130 -16.51 8.59 -6.50
CA GLN A 130 -15.15 8.87 -6.95
C GLN A 130 -14.66 10.27 -6.61
N ASP A 131 -15.50 11.31 -6.76
CA ASP A 131 -15.11 12.70 -6.59
C ASP A 131 -16.01 13.43 -5.56
N GLY A 132 -15.38 14.32 -4.78
CA GLY A 132 -16.09 15.20 -3.84
C GLY A 132 -16.40 14.54 -2.50
N HIS A 133 -17.19 15.23 -1.70
CA HIS A 133 -17.36 14.94 -0.27
C HIS A 133 -18.13 13.65 0.04
N LEU A 134 -19.04 13.22 -0.85
CA LEU A 134 -19.80 11.97 -0.69
C LEU A 134 -18.93 10.72 -0.91
N ALA A 135 -17.80 10.88 -1.60
CA ALA A 135 -16.86 9.78 -1.86
C ALA A 135 -16.03 9.37 -0.62
N SER A 136 -16.04 10.19 0.45
CA SER A 136 -15.11 10.03 1.55
C SER A 136 -15.66 9.12 2.64
N GLY A 137 -14.88 8.07 2.97
CA GLY A 137 -15.02 7.27 4.19
C GLY A 137 -14.35 7.95 5.39
N VAL A 138 -14.73 7.54 6.59
CA VAL A 138 -14.14 8.03 7.86
C VAL A 138 -12.67 7.65 7.91
N PRO A 139 -11.73 8.62 8.00
CA PRO A 139 -10.29 8.37 7.94
C PRO A 139 -9.75 7.48 9.06
N GLY A 140 -8.81 6.59 8.72
CA GLY A 140 -8.22 5.63 9.65
C GLY A 140 -6.73 5.81 9.93
N THR A 141 -5.98 6.50 9.06
CA THR A 141 -4.50 6.53 9.11
C THR A 141 -3.95 6.95 10.47
N VAL A 142 -4.46 8.02 11.08
CA VAL A 142 -3.95 8.49 12.37
C VAL A 142 -4.22 7.45 13.48
N ALA A 143 -5.39 6.81 13.47
CA ALA A 143 -5.70 5.73 14.43
C ALA A 143 -4.77 4.52 14.23
N GLY A 144 -4.42 4.17 12.98
CA GLY A 144 -3.46 3.12 12.67
C GLY A 144 -2.06 3.42 13.19
N ILE A 145 -1.58 4.65 13.05
CA ILE A 145 -0.31 5.11 13.61
C ILE A 145 -0.31 4.93 15.14
N PHE A 146 -1.35 5.37 15.84
CA PHE A 146 -1.43 5.23 17.30
C PHE A 146 -1.65 3.78 17.75
N ALA A 147 -2.30 2.93 16.96
CA ALA A 147 -2.38 1.48 17.22
C ALA A 147 -1.03 0.77 17.04
N SER A 148 -0.14 1.31 16.21
CA SER A 148 1.22 0.77 15.99
C SER A 148 2.20 1.23 17.09
N LEU A 149 1.95 2.37 17.72
CA LEU A 149 2.87 3.03 18.64
C LEU A 149 3.29 2.17 19.86
N PRO A 150 2.44 1.26 20.43
CA PRO A 150 2.88 0.36 21.51
C PRO A 150 4.02 -0.59 21.12
N TYR A 151 4.28 -0.78 19.83
CA TYR A 151 5.37 -1.61 19.29
C TYR A 151 6.61 -0.81 18.89
N ALA A 152 6.53 0.51 18.96
CA ALA A 152 7.61 1.45 18.72
C ALA A 152 8.46 1.64 19.98
N LYS A 153 9.66 2.20 19.83
CA LYS A 153 10.60 2.53 20.93
C LYS A 153 10.63 4.03 21.26
N LEU A 154 10.38 4.86 20.25
CA LEU A 154 10.52 6.31 20.35
C LEU A 154 9.15 6.98 20.53
N PRO A 155 9.09 8.13 21.21
CA PRO A 155 7.84 8.86 21.36
C PRO A 155 7.38 9.45 20.04
N ILE A 156 6.06 9.59 19.87
CA ILE A 156 5.45 10.11 18.63
C ILE A 156 6.02 11.48 18.22
N GLN A 157 6.44 12.31 19.18
CA GLN A 157 7.03 13.62 18.94
C GLN A 157 8.32 13.54 18.11
N GLN A 158 9.12 12.49 18.30
CA GLN A 158 10.33 12.26 17.49
C GLN A 158 9.97 11.70 16.12
N LEU A 159 8.99 10.82 16.03
CA LEU A 159 8.58 10.17 14.77
C LEU A 159 7.91 11.14 13.80
N ILE A 160 7.14 12.10 14.29
CA ILE A 160 6.39 13.08 13.49
C ILE A 160 7.23 14.33 13.14
N ALA A 161 8.33 14.60 13.84
CA ALA A 161 9.14 15.81 13.67
C ALA A 161 9.67 16.02 12.23
N PRO A 162 10.16 14.98 11.51
CA PRO A 162 10.55 15.13 10.10
C PRO A 162 9.40 15.61 9.22
N ALA A 163 8.20 15.03 9.37
CA ALA A 163 7.02 15.40 8.61
C ALA A 163 6.59 16.85 8.89
N ILE A 164 6.58 17.29 10.15
CA ILE A 164 6.30 18.69 10.52
C ILE A 164 7.29 19.62 9.82
N THR A 165 8.58 19.30 9.87
CA THR A 165 9.64 20.13 9.27
C THR A 165 9.46 20.24 7.75
N LEU A 166 9.18 19.12 7.07
CA LEU A 166 8.94 19.08 5.61
C LEU A 166 7.68 19.88 5.22
N ALA A 167 6.60 19.77 5.99
CA ALA A 167 5.37 20.51 5.73
C ALA A 167 5.52 22.01 5.95
N GLU A 168 6.24 22.41 7.04
CA GLU A 168 6.38 23.80 7.45
C GLU A 168 7.37 24.59 6.60
N LYS A 169 8.55 23.98 6.32
CA LYS A 169 9.62 24.60 5.53
C LYS A 169 9.44 24.37 4.02
N GLY A 170 8.72 23.31 3.65
CA GLY A 170 8.53 22.89 2.26
C GLY A 170 9.68 22.01 1.74
N PHE A 171 9.47 21.49 0.55
CA PHE A 171 10.44 20.68 -0.19
C PHE A 171 10.33 20.95 -1.69
N ALA A 172 11.40 20.69 -2.43
CA ALA A 172 11.39 20.80 -3.89
C ALA A 172 10.64 19.60 -4.47
N ILE A 173 9.61 19.85 -5.30
CA ILE A 173 8.85 18.77 -5.95
C ILE A 173 9.59 18.19 -7.15
N THR A 174 9.33 16.91 -7.46
CA THR A 174 9.85 16.22 -8.64
C THR A 174 9.11 16.63 -9.91
N GLU A 175 9.62 16.21 -11.07
CA GLU A 175 8.93 16.40 -12.35
C GLU A 175 7.60 15.62 -12.40
N ARG A 176 7.57 14.42 -11.85
CA ARG A 176 6.39 13.56 -11.77
C ARG A 176 5.30 14.18 -10.90
N GLU A 177 5.67 14.72 -9.74
CA GLU A 177 4.74 15.44 -8.85
C GLU A 177 4.21 16.70 -9.51
N ALA A 178 5.06 17.50 -10.18
CA ALA A 178 4.63 18.68 -10.92
C ALA A 178 3.62 18.31 -12.02
N LYS A 179 3.87 17.25 -12.78
CA LYS A 179 2.95 16.74 -13.81
C LYS A 179 1.61 16.29 -13.21
N SER A 180 1.63 15.54 -12.12
CA SER A 180 0.45 15.05 -11.42
C SER A 180 -0.39 16.20 -10.86
N LEU A 181 0.24 17.16 -10.17
CA LEU A 181 -0.44 18.35 -9.63
C LEU A 181 -1.09 19.18 -10.74
N ASN A 182 -0.41 19.36 -11.89
CA ASN A 182 -0.95 20.11 -13.02
C ASN A 182 -2.15 19.39 -13.67
N ALA A 183 -2.09 18.08 -13.81
CA ALA A 183 -3.18 17.29 -14.40
C ALA A 183 -4.48 17.35 -13.57
N THR A 184 -4.36 17.61 -12.25
CA THR A 184 -5.51 17.62 -11.33
C THR A 184 -6.02 19.04 -10.98
N GLN A 185 -5.38 20.12 -11.50
CA GLN A 185 -5.72 21.51 -11.14
C GLN A 185 -7.20 21.87 -11.38
N GLU A 186 -7.81 21.37 -12.44
CA GLU A 186 -9.22 21.65 -12.75
C GLU A 186 -10.14 21.09 -11.65
N GLN A 187 -9.92 19.83 -11.24
CA GLN A 187 -10.69 19.18 -10.18
C GLN A 187 -10.46 19.88 -8.83
N PHE A 188 -9.20 20.25 -8.52
CA PHE A 188 -8.91 20.99 -7.30
C PHE A 188 -9.66 22.33 -7.25
N ASN A 189 -9.63 23.11 -8.33
CA ASN A 189 -10.36 24.39 -8.40
C ASN A 189 -11.88 24.19 -8.27
N LYS A 190 -12.43 23.13 -8.86
CA LYS A 190 -13.86 22.85 -8.84
C LYS A 190 -14.37 22.41 -7.47
N LEU A 191 -13.60 21.60 -6.74
CA LEU A 191 -14.05 20.91 -5.53
C LEU A 191 -13.64 21.64 -4.25
N ASN A 192 -12.71 22.60 -4.32
CA ASN A 192 -12.20 23.33 -3.16
C ASN A 192 -12.53 24.82 -3.24
N THR A 193 -13.32 25.29 -2.28
CA THR A 193 -13.70 26.71 -2.18
C THR A 193 -12.78 27.53 -1.27
N GLN A 194 -11.90 26.82 -0.52
CA GLN A 194 -10.93 27.44 0.37
C GLN A 194 -9.53 27.41 -0.25
N ALA A 195 -8.72 28.41 0.03
CA ALA A 195 -7.32 28.43 -0.36
C ALA A 195 -6.59 27.21 0.26
N ASN A 196 -5.75 26.55 -0.53
CA ASN A 196 -4.94 25.42 -0.11
C ASN A 196 -3.58 25.43 -0.82
N ALA A 197 -2.65 24.58 -0.37
CA ALA A 197 -1.27 24.54 -0.86
C ALA A 197 -1.14 24.05 -2.32
N PHE A 198 -2.14 23.35 -2.86
CA PHE A 198 -2.05 22.62 -4.13
C PHE A 198 -2.58 23.41 -5.32
N VAL A 199 -3.45 24.42 -5.07
CA VAL A 199 -4.02 25.29 -6.11
C VAL A 199 -3.19 26.53 -6.28
N ARG A 200 -2.77 26.82 -7.52
CA ARG A 200 -2.06 28.06 -7.84
C ARG A 200 -2.33 28.52 -9.28
N LYS A 201 -2.08 29.82 -9.55
CA LYS A 201 -2.35 30.44 -10.86
C LYS A 201 -1.38 29.99 -11.97
N ARG A 202 -0.13 29.66 -11.63
CA ARG A 202 0.88 29.20 -12.61
C ARG A 202 1.06 27.70 -12.53
N PRO A 203 1.38 27.00 -13.63
CA PRO A 203 1.68 25.58 -13.59
C PRO A 203 2.85 25.24 -12.65
N TRP A 204 2.79 24.07 -12.02
CA TRP A 204 3.87 23.51 -11.23
C TRP A 204 5.03 23.06 -12.13
N LYS A 205 6.25 23.23 -11.64
CA LYS A 205 7.48 22.79 -12.31
C LYS A 205 8.34 22.01 -11.31
N ALA A 206 9.14 21.09 -11.83
CA ALA A 206 10.18 20.43 -11.03
C ALA A 206 11.08 21.46 -10.34
N GLY A 207 11.39 21.24 -9.06
CA GLY A 207 12.13 22.16 -8.22
C GLY A 207 11.32 23.28 -7.58
N ASP A 208 10.03 23.45 -7.94
CA ASP A 208 9.15 24.35 -7.18
C ASP A 208 9.00 23.86 -5.75
N THR A 209 8.94 24.80 -4.80
CA THR A 209 8.75 24.46 -3.38
C THR A 209 7.28 24.31 -3.06
N LEU A 210 6.89 23.13 -2.53
CA LEU A 210 5.58 22.88 -1.95
C LEU A 210 5.65 23.09 -0.43
N ILE A 211 4.93 24.11 0.07
CA ILE A 211 4.80 24.43 1.50
C ILE A 211 3.37 24.16 1.94
N GLN A 212 3.18 23.42 3.03
CA GLN A 212 1.87 22.94 3.49
C GLN A 212 1.64 23.37 4.95
N LYS A 213 1.48 24.69 5.19
CA LYS A 213 1.35 25.28 6.54
C LYS A 213 0.18 24.72 7.35
N ASP A 214 -0.97 24.52 6.71
CA ASP A 214 -2.16 23.98 7.37
C ASP A 214 -1.94 22.52 7.78
N LEU A 215 -1.28 21.72 6.92
CA LEU A 215 -0.88 20.36 7.25
C LEU A 215 0.14 20.34 8.39
N ALA A 216 1.11 21.25 8.40
CA ALA A 216 2.06 21.39 9.50
C ALA A 216 1.35 21.68 10.83
N ALA A 217 0.33 22.56 10.82
CA ALA A 217 -0.49 22.83 12.01
C ALA A 217 -1.25 21.59 12.48
N THR A 218 -1.82 20.81 11.56
CA THR A 218 -2.49 19.53 11.86
C THR A 218 -1.50 18.52 12.48
N LEU A 219 -0.32 18.34 11.88
CA LEU A 219 0.72 17.45 12.41
C LEU A 219 1.19 17.89 13.82
N LYS A 220 1.30 19.19 14.07
CA LYS A 220 1.62 19.73 15.41
C LYS A 220 0.52 19.41 16.43
N ARG A 221 -0.78 19.51 16.04
CA ARG A 221 -1.89 19.12 16.94
C ARG A 221 -1.84 17.63 17.26
N ILE A 222 -1.53 16.77 16.28
CA ILE A 222 -1.34 15.32 16.49
C ILE A 222 -0.14 15.06 17.40
N SER A 223 0.98 15.74 17.19
CA SER A 223 2.17 15.63 18.05
C SER A 223 1.90 16.00 19.51
N ALA A 224 1.11 17.05 19.74
CA ALA A 224 0.81 17.56 21.09
C ALA A 224 -0.28 16.77 21.81
N ASN A 225 -1.33 16.35 21.09
CA ASN A 225 -2.55 15.79 21.69
C ASN A 225 -2.79 14.30 21.31
N GLY A 226 -1.83 13.68 20.64
CA GLY A 226 -1.97 12.29 20.20
C GLY A 226 -3.14 12.11 19.23
N ARG A 227 -3.84 10.97 19.35
CA ARG A 227 -5.02 10.64 18.53
C ARG A 227 -6.11 11.73 18.59
N ALA A 228 -6.33 12.34 19.74
CA ALA A 228 -7.31 13.42 19.92
C ALA A 228 -6.99 14.66 19.07
N GLY A 229 -5.71 14.92 18.76
CA GLY A 229 -5.29 16.00 17.87
C GLY A 229 -5.82 15.91 16.44
N PHE A 230 -6.37 14.75 16.04
CA PHE A 230 -7.02 14.53 14.75
C PHE A 230 -8.54 14.31 14.87
N TYR A 231 -8.96 13.39 15.74
CA TYR A 231 -10.36 12.95 15.82
C TYR A 231 -11.24 13.83 16.71
N GLU A 232 -10.65 14.76 17.44
CA GLU A 232 -11.31 15.69 18.35
C GLU A 232 -10.76 17.12 18.16
N GLY A 233 -11.34 18.08 18.84
CA GLY A 233 -10.88 19.46 18.85
C GLY A 233 -10.90 20.13 17.47
N GLU A 234 -9.88 20.94 17.18
CA GLU A 234 -9.84 21.81 16.00
C GLU A 234 -9.80 21.04 14.69
N THR A 235 -8.98 20.00 14.55
CA THR A 235 -8.89 19.22 13.32
C THR A 235 -10.22 18.56 12.97
N ALA A 236 -10.89 17.96 13.94
CA ALA A 236 -12.22 17.37 13.74
C ALA A 236 -13.25 18.44 13.36
N ALA A 237 -13.22 19.62 13.98
CA ALA A 237 -14.10 20.74 13.64
C ALA A 237 -13.91 21.19 12.19
N LEU A 238 -12.65 21.26 11.70
CA LEU A 238 -12.33 21.58 10.31
C LEU A 238 -12.86 20.54 9.33
N ILE A 239 -12.72 19.24 9.64
CA ILE A 239 -13.29 18.15 8.82
C ILE A 239 -14.82 18.29 8.74
N ILE A 240 -15.49 18.53 9.86
CA ILE A 240 -16.96 18.68 9.90
C ILE A 240 -17.41 19.92 9.12
N ALA A 241 -16.67 21.04 9.23
CA ALA A 241 -16.95 22.24 8.45
C ALA A 241 -16.81 21.98 6.95
N GLU A 242 -15.80 21.18 6.55
CA GLU A 242 -15.62 20.76 5.15
C GLU A 242 -16.78 19.87 4.69
N MET A 243 -17.16 18.86 5.46
CA MET A 243 -18.32 18.02 5.17
C MET A 243 -19.61 18.84 4.98
N LYS A 244 -19.84 19.84 5.84
CA LYS A 244 -20.99 20.77 5.70
C LYS A 244 -20.95 21.52 4.37
N ARG A 245 -19.79 22.04 3.94
CA ARG A 245 -19.66 22.79 2.68
C ARG A 245 -20.04 21.95 1.47
N GLY A 246 -19.58 20.72 1.42
CA GLY A 246 -19.75 19.82 0.26
C GLY A 246 -20.87 18.80 0.41
N LYS A 247 -21.70 18.89 1.47
CA LYS A 247 -22.77 17.93 1.76
C LYS A 247 -22.26 16.49 1.94
N GLY A 248 -21.05 16.32 2.51
CA GLY A 248 -20.51 15.03 2.89
C GLY A 248 -21.16 14.47 4.15
N LEU A 249 -20.86 13.21 4.48
CA LEU A 249 -21.59 12.47 5.51
C LEU A 249 -20.85 12.29 6.84
N ILE A 250 -19.54 12.55 6.89
CA ILE A 250 -18.73 12.32 8.10
C ILE A 250 -19.13 13.30 9.19
N THR A 251 -19.44 12.77 10.38
CA THR A 251 -19.88 13.52 11.57
C THR A 251 -18.81 13.49 12.67
N ALA A 252 -18.99 14.36 13.69
CA ALA A 252 -18.14 14.32 14.89
C ALA A 252 -18.24 12.98 15.64
N ALA A 253 -19.40 12.34 15.59
CA ALA A 253 -19.59 11.03 16.21
C ALA A 253 -18.81 9.94 15.46
N ASP A 254 -18.80 9.97 14.11
CA ASP A 254 -18.03 9.04 13.29
C ASP A 254 -16.53 9.17 13.57
N LEU A 255 -16.01 10.40 13.66
CA LEU A 255 -14.59 10.65 13.96
C LEU A 255 -14.22 10.12 15.36
N ARG A 256 -14.97 10.45 16.39
CA ARG A 256 -14.70 9.97 17.77
C ARG A 256 -14.76 8.45 17.90
N ALA A 257 -15.72 7.82 17.20
CA ALA A 257 -15.97 6.38 17.25
C ALA A 257 -15.05 5.56 16.35
N TYR A 258 -14.21 6.20 15.53
CA TYR A 258 -13.29 5.44 14.67
C TYR A 258 -12.18 4.79 15.51
N GLU A 259 -11.97 3.49 15.29
CA GLU A 259 -10.89 2.72 15.91
C GLU A 259 -10.20 1.84 14.86
N ALA A 260 -8.87 1.81 14.89
CA ALA A 260 -8.09 0.79 14.20
C ALA A 260 -8.25 -0.56 14.93
N LYS A 261 -8.13 -1.67 14.19
CA LYS A 261 -8.26 -3.03 14.76
C LYS A 261 -6.97 -3.81 14.60
N GLU A 262 -6.49 -4.42 15.68
CA GLU A 262 -5.51 -5.50 15.58
C GLU A 262 -6.27 -6.78 15.16
N ARG A 263 -5.88 -7.37 14.04
CA ARG A 263 -6.43 -8.60 13.51
C ARG A 263 -5.40 -9.72 13.54
N THR A 264 -5.85 -10.97 13.49
CA THR A 264 -4.94 -12.10 13.30
C THR A 264 -4.42 -12.09 11.86
N ALA A 265 -3.11 -11.96 11.68
CA ALA A 265 -2.49 -11.98 10.37
C ALA A 265 -2.79 -13.30 9.62
N VAL A 266 -2.95 -13.21 8.30
CA VAL A 266 -2.96 -14.41 7.45
C VAL A 266 -1.54 -14.97 7.39
N SER A 267 -1.38 -16.25 7.71
CA SER A 267 -0.10 -16.93 7.64
C SER A 267 -0.25 -18.28 6.96
N PHE A 268 0.57 -18.55 5.94
CA PHE A 268 0.56 -19.80 5.20
C PHE A 268 1.97 -20.13 4.69
N PHE A 269 2.17 -21.38 4.29
CA PHE A 269 3.42 -21.83 3.70
C PHE A 269 3.32 -21.87 2.19
N TYR A 270 4.40 -21.47 1.53
CA TYR A 270 4.70 -21.74 0.15
C TYR A 270 6.08 -22.39 0.09
N LYS A 271 6.14 -23.68 -0.21
CA LYS A 271 7.36 -24.47 -0.03
C LYS A 271 7.97 -24.28 1.37
N ASP A 272 9.24 -23.91 1.46
CA ASP A 272 9.96 -23.69 2.73
C ASP A 272 9.79 -22.27 3.31
N TYR A 273 8.96 -21.45 2.70
CA TYR A 273 8.74 -20.07 3.11
C TYR A 273 7.41 -19.92 3.84
N ARG A 274 7.41 -19.23 4.98
CA ARG A 274 6.20 -18.79 5.66
C ARG A 274 5.86 -17.38 5.21
N ILE A 275 4.68 -17.19 4.66
CA ILE A 275 4.19 -15.89 4.17
C ILE A 275 3.21 -15.34 5.20
N VAL A 276 3.42 -14.09 5.61
CA VAL A 276 2.56 -13.35 6.54
C VAL A 276 2.02 -12.12 5.82
N THR A 277 0.70 -11.97 5.79
CA THR A 277 0.05 -10.90 5.05
C THR A 277 -1.27 -10.47 5.69
N MET A 278 -1.96 -9.48 5.09
CA MET A 278 -3.14 -8.85 5.68
C MET A 278 -4.39 -9.72 5.55
N PRO A 279 -5.18 -9.91 6.62
CA PRO A 279 -6.50 -10.53 6.56
C PRO A 279 -7.56 -9.56 6.03
N LEU A 280 -8.80 -10.04 5.87
CA LEU A 280 -9.97 -9.21 5.58
C LEU A 280 -10.11 -8.06 6.62
N PRO A 281 -10.54 -6.87 6.17
CA PRO A 281 -11.16 -6.55 4.90
C PRO A 281 -10.21 -6.35 3.71
N SER A 282 -8.92 -6.69 3.81
CA SER A 282 -8.11 -6.86 2.61
C SER A 282 -8.34 -8.23 1.98
N SER A 283 -8.69 -8.26 0.70
CA SER A 283 -8.75 -9.49 -0.10
C SER A 283 -7.36 -10.05 -0.41
N GLY A 284 -6.31 -9.21 -0.26
CA GLY A 284 -4.96 -9.52 -0.69
C GLY A 284 -4.41 -10.80 -0.10
N GLY A 285 -4.56 -11.00 1.22
CA GLY A 285 -4.04 -12.21 1.86
C GLY A 285 -4.74 -13.49 1.42
N VAL A 286 -6.06 -13.47 1.24
CA VAL A 286 -6.81 -14.64 0.76
C VAL A 286 -6.46 -14.95 -0.68
N ALA A 287 -6.49 -13.95 -1.57
CA ALA A 287 -6.21 -14.15 -2.99
C ALA A 287 -4.74 -14.54 -3.23
N LEU A 288 -3.78 -13.94 -2.52
CA LEU A 288 -2.37 -14.34 -2.60
C LEU A 288 -2.18 -15.80 -2.17
N GLN A 289 -2.79 -16.21 -1.05
CA GLN A 289 -2.72 -17.62 -0.60
C GLN A 289 -3.36 -18.57 -1.61
N GLN A 290 -4.49 -18.19 -2.24
CA GLN A 290 -5.11 -18.99 -3.29
C GLN A 290 -4.18 -19.14 -4.50
N MET A 291 -3.66 -18.04 -5.05
CA MET A 291 -2.80 -18.07 -6.23
C MET A 291 -1.51 -18.86 -5.98
N MET A 292 -0.83 -18.61 -4.86
CA MET A 292 0.37 -19.36 -4.45
C MET A 292 0.06 -20.87 -4.33
N GLY A 293 -1.03 -21.23 -3.68
CA GLY A 293 -1.43 -22.63 -3.51
C GLY A 293 -1.87 -23.33 -4.81
N MET A 294 -2.42 -22.57 -5.78
CA MET A 294 -2.78 -23.13 -7.10
C MET A 294 -1.54 -23.44 -7.96
N VAL A 295 -0.49 -22.63 -7.86
CA VAL A 295 0.71 -22.79 -8.70
C VAL A 295 1.80 -23.67 -8.05
N GLU A 296 1.79 -23.88 -6.74
CA GLU A 296 2.88 -24.50 -5.97
C GLU A 296 3.34 -25.86 -6.52
N LYS A 297 2.41 -26.67 -7.04
CA LYS A 297 2.72 -28.03 -7.52
C LYS A 297 3.29 -28.10 -8.93
N TYR A 298 3.29 -26.99 -9.64
CA TYR A 298 3.78 -26.92 -11.01
C TYR A 298 5.27 -26.55 -11.06
N PRO A 299 6.02 -27.03 -12.06
CA PRO A 299 7.47 -26.82 -12.14
C PRO A 299 7.81 -25.45 -12.77
N LEU A 300 7.35 -24.35 -12.17
CA LEU A 300 7.54 -22.99 -12.66
C LEU A 300 9.00 -22.67 -12.97
N ALA A 301 9.92 -23.03 -12.06
CA ALA A 301 11.35 -22.82 -12.26
C ALA A 301 11.90 -23.52 -13.49
N ALA A 302 11.41 -24.74 -13.79
CA ALA A 302 11.83 -25.52 -14.97
C ALA A 302 11.23 -24.95 -16.28
N TRP A 303 10.04 -24.36 -16.22
CA TRP A 303 9.45 -23.70 -17.37
C TRP A 303 10.15 -22.38 -17.72
N GLY A 304 10.75 -21.72 -16.72
CA GLY A 304 11.50 -20.49 -16.89
C GLY A 304 10.64 -19.23 -16.73
N PHE A 305 11.32 -18.17 -16.36
CA PHE A 305 10.75 -16.83 -16.17
C PHE A 305 10.08 -16.34 -17.46
N HIS A 306 8.86 -15.83 -17.36
CA HIS A 306 8.02 -15.33 -18.47
C HIS A 306 7.80 -16.31 -19.63
N SER A 307 8.02 -17.61 -19.42
CA SER A 307 7.61 -18.60 -20.43
C SER A 307 6.08 -18.61 -20.58
N VAL A 308 5.59 -18.96 -21.76
CA VAL A 308 4.14 -19.05 -22.05
C VAL A 308 3.43 -19.94 -21.04
N ASN A 309 4.02 -21.09 -20.68
CA ASN A 309 3.44 -22.02 -19.73
C ASN A 309 3.37 -21.44 -18.30
N ALA A 310 4.43 -20.76 -17.86
CA ALA A 310 4.44 -20.13 -16.54
C ALA A 310 3.41 -18.98 -16.45
N MET A 311 3.39 -18.11 -17.45
CA MET A 311 2.43 -17.00 -17.51
C MET A 311 1.00 -17.52 -17.59
N GLN A 312 0.71 -18.51 -18.44
CA GLN A 312 -0.62 -19.08 -18.61
C GLN A 312 -1.15 -19.65 -17.29
N LEU A 313 -0.35 -20.42 -16.56
CA LEU A 313 -0.73 -20.95 -15.25
C LEU A 313 -1.01 -19.83 -14.23
N MET A 314 -0.14 -18.81 -14.17
CA MET A 314 -0.31 -17.68 -13.26
C MET A 314 -1.58 -16.90 -13.57
N ILE A 315 -1.86 -16.62 -14.85
CA ILE A 315 -3.08 -15.95 -15.33
C ILE A 315 -4.33 -16.74 -14.91
N GLU A 316 -4.31 -18.07 -15.04
CA GLU A 316 -5.43 -18.91 -14.66
C GLU A 316 -5.63 -18.97 -13.13
N ALA A 317 -4.57 -18.88 -12.34
CA ALA A 317 -4.66 -18.73 -10.89
C ALA A 317 -5.24 -17.35 -10.50
N GLU A 318 -4.80 -16.27 -11.15
CA GLU A 318 -5.32 -14.92 -10.97
C GLU A 318 -6.81 -14.86 -11.29
N ARG A 319 -7.25 -15.36 -12.47
CA ARG A 319 -8.67 -15.44 -12.88
C ARG A 319 -9.54 -16.05 -11.78
N ARG A 320 -9.14 -17.19 -11.22
CA ARG A 320 -9.91 -17.94 -10.22
C ARG A 320 -9.95 -17.25 -8.87
N ALA A 321 -8.83 -16.70 -8.43
CA ALA A 321 -8.75 -15.96 -7.16
C ALA A 321 -9.61 -14.68 -7.19
N TYR A 322 -9.60 -13.95 -8.31
CA TYR A 322 -10.44 -12.76 -8.47
C TYR A 322 -11.93 -13.07 -8.63
N ALA A 323 -12.30 -14.21 -9.22
CA ALA A 323 -13.68 -14.66 -9.24
C ALA A 323 -14.20 -14.94 -7.80
N ASP A 324 -13.41 -15.63 -6.99
CA ASP A 324 -13.72 -15.89 -5.58
C ASP A 324 -13.77 -14.59 -4.77
N ARG A 325 -12.83 -13.64 -5.03
CA ARG A 325 -12.83 -12.31 -4.44
C ARG A 325 -14.16 -11.59 -4.65
N ALA A 326 -14.60 -11.52 -5.89
CA ALA A 326 -15.83 -10.83 -6.27
C ALA A 326 -17.06 -11.44 -5.61
N GLN A 327 -17.11 -12.77 -5.52
CA GLN A 327 -18.28 -13.52 -5.03
C GLN A 327 -18.39 -13.53 -3.52
N TYR A 328 -17.29 -13.68 -2.78
CA TYR A 328 -17.33 -14.06 -1.36
C TYR A 328 -16.76 -13.02 -0.39
N LEU A 329 -15.85 -12.13 -0.85
CA LEU A 329 -15.07 -11.33 0.09
C LEU A 329 -15.75 -9.99 0.44
N GLY A 330 -15.57 -9.56 1.68
CA GLY A 330 -16.10 -8.34 2.24
C GLY A 330 -15.58 -8.13 3.67
N ASP A 331 -16.12 -7.14 4.38
CA ASP A 331 -15.79 -6.88 5.78
C ASP A 331 -16.24 -8.04 6.68
N PRO A 332 -15.31 -8.76 7.36
CA PRO A 332 -15.66 -9.92 8.18
C PRO A 332 -16.45 -9.56 9.44
N ASP A 333 -16.52 -8.27 9.80
CA ASP A 333 -17.35 -7.79 10.91
C ASP A 333 -18.83 -7.67 10.51
N PHE A 334 -19.14 -7.71 9.20
CA PHE A 334 -20.49 -7.56 8.64
C PHE A 334 -20.97 -8.80 7.88
N VAL A 335 -20.06 -9.57 7.29
CA VAL A 335 -20.41 -10.74 6.48
C VAL A 335 -19.58 -11.96 6.87
N LYS A 336 -20.19 -13.13 6.86
CA LYS A 336 -19.49 -14.39 7.12
C LYS A 336 -18.79 -14.86 5.84
N VAL A 337 -17.48 -14.69 5.80
CA VAL A 337 -16.64 -15.13 4.67
C VAL A 337 -16.07 -16.53 4.97
N PRO A 338 -16.22 -17.51 4.06
CA PRO A 338 -15.74 -18.89 4.28
C PRO A 338 -14.22 -19.02 3.99
N VAL A 339 -13.37 -18.19 4.60
CA VAL A 339 -11.93 -18.10 4.30
C VAL A 339 -11.26 -19.47 4.39
N LYS A 340 -11.51 -20.25 5.46
CA LYS A 340 -10.89 -21.59 5.63
C LYS A 340 -11.19 -22.54 4.48
N GLN A 341 -12.38 -22.45 3.88
CA GLN A 341 -12.76 -23.25 2.72
C GLN A 341 -12.04 -22.75 1.47
N LEU A 342 -12.08 -21.43 1.21
CA LEU A 342 -11.52 -20.81 0.02
C LEU A 342 -10.02 -21.06 -0.16
N VAL A 343 -9.27 -21.21 0.93
CA VAL A 343 -7.82 -21.46 0.91
C VAL A 343 -7.46 -22.92 1.17
N SER A 344 -8.44 -23.82 1.31
CA SER A 344 -8.15 -25.23 1.58
C SER A 344 -7.54 -25.94 0.36
N PRO A 345 -6.58 -26.87 0.55
CA PRO A 345 -5.98 -27.59 -0.57
C PRO A 345 -7.00 -28.37 -1.43
N ALA A 346 -8.10 -28.83 -0.82
CA ALA A 346 -9.17 -29.50 -1.55
C ALA A 346 -9.90 -28.54 -2.49
N TYR A 347 -10.25 -27.36 -1.99
CA TYR A 347 -10.90 -26.32 -2.77
C TYR A 347 -10.01 -25.82 -3.91
N LEU A 348 -8.73 -25.56 -3.64
CA LEU A 348 -7.78 -25.10 -4.67
C LEU A 348 -7.59 -26.14 -5.79
N ARG A 349 -7.55 -27.43 -5.44
CA ARG A 349 -7.55 -28.51 -6.45
C ARG A 349 -8.82 -28.52 -7.30
N GLU A 350 -9.98 -28.35 -6.67
CA GLU A 350 -11.25 -28.29 -7.41
C GLU A 350 -11.31 -27.06 -8.32
N ARG A 351 -10.81 -25.90 -7.86
CA ARG A 351 -10.73 -24.67 -8.67
C ARG A 351 -9.81 -24.83 -9.89
N MET A 352 -8.80 -25.71 -9.85
CA MET A 352 -7.89 -26.00 -10.96
C MET A 352 -8.26 -27.23 -11.78
N LYS A 353 -9.41 -27.88 -11.53
CA LYS A 353 -9.82 -29.12 -12.19
C LYS A 353 -10.07 -28.95 -13.69
N ASP A 354 -10.56 -27.79 -14.09
CA ASP A 354 -10.83 -27.40 -15.49
C ASP A 354 -9.65 -26.66 -16.16
N TYR A 355 -8.49 -26.58 -15.49
CA TYR A 355 -7.30 -25.99 -16.05
C TYR A 355 -6.78 -26.79 -17.25
N ASP A 356 -6.76 -26.16 -18.44
CA ASP A 356 -6.15 -26.71 -19.66
C ASP A 356 -4.87 -25.94 -19.98
N PRO A 357 -3.69 -26.58 -19.95
CA PRO A 357 -2.40 -25.90 -20.23
C PRO A 357 -2.22 -25.48 -21.69
N ARG A 358 -3.19 -25.75 -22.57
CA ARG A 358 -3.13 -25.45 -24.02
C ARG A 358 -4.12 -24.36 -24.43
N HIS A 359 -5.11 -24.04 -23.61
CA HIS A 359 -6.16 -23.10 -23.95
C HIS A 359 -6.45 -22.13 -22.81
N ALA A 360 -6.85 -20.92 -23.16
CA ALA A 360 -7.35 -19.94 -22.21
C ALA A 360 -8.63 -20.44 -21.54
N GLY A 361 -8.73 -20.27 -20.22
CA GLY A 361 -9.98 -20.40 -19.50
C GLY A 361 -10.99 -19.33 -19.90
N SER A 362 -12.24 -19.46 -19.46
CA SER A 362 -13.32 -18.50 -19.76
C SER A 362 -13.89 -17.92 -18.46
N SER A 363 -13.84 -16.61 -18.33
CA SER A 363 -14.47 -15.89 -17.21
C SER A 363 -16.00 -15.94 -17.25
N LYS A 364 -16.63 -16.21 -18.42
CA LYS A 364 -18.08 -16.40 -18.55
C LYS A 364 -18.58 -17.62 -17.79
N GLN A 365 -17.78 -18.68 -17.73
CA GLN A 365 -18.09 -19.88 -16.93
C GLN A 365 -17.91 -19.63 -15.43
N THR A 366 -17.25 -18.53 -15.07
CA THR A 366 -16.89 -18.13 -13.73
C THR A 366 -17.68 -16.88 -13.23
N GLY A 367 -18.57 -16.23 -14.06
CA GLY A 367 -19.50 -15.11 -13.71
C GLY A 367 -19.03 -13.66 -14.01
N ALA A 368 -19.88 -12.67 -14.23
CA ALA A 368 -19.91 -11.47 -15.09
C ALA A 368 -19.36 -10.08 -14.70
N GLY A 369 -19.01 -9.15 -15.67
CA GLY A 369 -18.97 -7.66 -15.67
C GLY A 369 -17.71 -6.94 -16.22
N THR A 370 -17.79 -5.79 -16.94
CA THR A 370 -16.70 -5.08 -17.68
C THR A 370 -16.32 -3.72 -17.10
N VAL A 371 -15.01 -3.26 -17.17
CA VAL A 371 -14.58 -1.89 -16.79
C VAL A 371 -13.13 -1.43 -17.09
N TYR A 372 -12.76 -0.13 -16.75
CA TYR A 372 -11.50 0.61 -16.97
C TYR A 372 -10.82 1.04 -15.67
N GLU A 373 -9.46 1.21 -15.65
CA GLU A 373 -8.63 1.42 -14.44
C GLU A 373 -7.96 2.78 -14.29
N SER A 374 -7.62 3.13 -13.02
CA SER A 374 -6.69 4.17 -12.57
C SER A 374 -5.94 3.70 -11.31
N ASP A 375 -4.60 3.94 -11.19
CA ASP A 375 -3.72 3.37 -10.16
C ASP A 375 -3.21 4.40 -9.16
N GLU A 376 -3.75 4.45 -7.90
CA GLU A 376 -3.19 5.35 -6.88
C GLU A 376 -3.31 4.81 -5.43
N THR A 377 -2.21 4.27 -4.93
CA THR A 377 -1.97 3.81 -3.55
C THR A 377 -0.49 4.08 -3.25
N THR A 378 -0.03 3.97 -2.01
CA THR A 378 1.40 3.99 -1.70
C THR A 378 1.78 2.86 -0.75
N HIS A 379 3.01 2.39 -0.86
CA HIS A 379 3.57 1.34 -0.02
C HIS A 379 4.86 1.81 0.64
N LEU A 380 5.25 1.15 1.72
CA LEU A 380 6.57 1.22 2.32
C LEU A 380 6.97 -0.10 2.96
N SER A 381 8.24 -0.45 2.82
CA SER A 381 8.88 -1.63 3.40
C SER A 381 10.01 -1.21 4.34
N VAL A 382 10.10 -1.82 5.53
CA VAL A 382 11.14 -1.53 6.53
C VAL A 382 11.66 -2.83 7.15
N MET A 383 12.98 -2.93 7.31
CA MET A 383 13.63 -3.94 8.14
C MET A 383 14.71 -3.31 9.03
N ASP A 384 14.87 -3.83 10.24
CA ASP A 384 15.95 -3.47 11.17
C ASP A 384 16.86 -4.66 11.52
N THR A 385 17.96 -4.39 12.21
CA THR A 385 18.92 -5.42 12.65
C THR A 385 18.44 -6.25 13.83
N GLU A 386 17.36 -5.85 14.50
CA GLU A 386 16.81 -6.60 15.63
C GLU A 386 15.94 -7.76 15.15
N GLY A 387 15.63 -7.83 13.86
CA GLY A 387 14.77 -8.84 13.25
C GLY A 387 13.31 -8.42 13.18
N ASN A 388 13.00 -7.12 13.32
CA ASN A 388 11.67 -6.62 13.01
C ASN A 388 11.58 -6.30 11.51
N ALA A 389 10.45 -6.66 10.92
CA ALA A 389 10.08 -6.36 9.54
C ALA A 389 8.68 -5.75 9.51
N VAL A 390 8.49 -4.68 8.75
CA VAL A 390 7.21 -3.97 8.64
C VAL A 390 6.90 -3.67 7.18
N SER A 391 5.68 -4.02 6.78
CA SER A 391 5.10 -3.78 5.45
C SER A 391 3.83 -2.96 5.64
N VAL A 392 3.75 -1.77 5.05
CA VAL A 392 2.59 -0.88 5.16
C VAL A 392 2.10 -0.50 3.78
N THR A 393 0.81 -0.67 3.55
CA THR A 393 0.15 -0.11 2.36
C THR A 393 -0.95 0.84 2.82
N THR A 394 -0.88 2.10 2.39
CA THR A 394 -1.82 3.17 2.76
C THR A 394 -2.30 3.91 1.53
N THR A 395 -3.50 4.50 1.60
CA THR A 395 -4.18 5.00 0.41
C THR A 395 -5.15 6.13 0.71
N LEU A 396 -5.50 6.86 -0.34
CA LEU A 396 -6.68 7.70 -0.46
C LEU A 396 -7.71 7.10 -1.42
N ASN A 397 -7.46 5.90 -1.94
CA ASN A 397 -8.04 5.18 -3.07
C ASN A 397 -7.53 5.73 -4.41
N GLY A 398 -8.15 6.72 -5.02
CA GLY A 398 -7.65 7.37 -6.24
C GLY A 398 -6.61 8.46 -5.95
N GLY A 399 -5.85 8.89 -6.97
CA GLY A 399 -4.88 9.97 -6.84
C GLY A 399 -5.50 11.24 -6.25
N TYR A 400 -4.93 11.70 -5.13
CA TYR A 400 -5.47 12.80 -4.30
C TYR A 400 -6.88 12.50 -3.73
N GLY A 401 -7.26 11.23 -3.62
CA GLY A 401 -8.54 10.79 -3.07
C GLY A 401 -9.75 11.44 -3.74
N SER A 402 -10.65 11.99 -2.94
CA SER A 402 -11.84 12.71 -3.41
C SER A 402 -11.56 14.08 -4.06
N LYS A 403 -10.29 14.48 -4.19
CA LYS A 403 -9.80 15.81 -4.63
C LYS A 403 -10.19 16.96 -3.69
N VAL A 404 -10.78 16.65 -2.54
CA VAL A 404 -11.17 17.62 -1.50
C VAL A 404 -10.06 17.77 -0.47
N VAL A 405 -9.56 18.97 -0.30
CA VAL A 405 -8.64 19.34 0.79
C VAL A 405 -9.47 19.90 1.95
N VAL A 406 -9.25 19.39 3.15
CA VAL A 406 -9.88 19.95 4.36
C VAL A 406 -9.29 21.33 4.61
N GLY A 407 -10.11 22.38 4.39
CA GLY A 407 -9.70 23.78 4.54
C GLY A 407 -9.20 24.08 5.95
N GLY A 408 -8.03 24.72 6.08
CA GLY A 408 -7.36 24.98 7.37
C GLY A 408 -6.68 23.77 8.04
N ALA A 409 -6.94 22.55 7.54
CA ALA A 409 -6.25 21.35 8.01
C ALA A 409 -5.20 20.81 7.01
N GLY A 410 -5.35 21.10 5.71
CA GLY A 410 -4.31 20.96 4.70
C GLY A 410 -4.05 19.56 4.15
N PHE A 411 -4.88 18.57 4.41
CA PHE A 411 -4.78 17.21 3.86
C PHE A 411 -5.98 16.85 2.99
N PHE A 412 -5.78 15.93 2.04
CA PHE A 412 -6.84 15.39 1.19
C PHE A 412 -7.70 14.38 1.94
N LEU A 413 -9.00 14.37 1.61
CA LEU A 413 -9.92 13.30 2.00
C LEU A 413 -9.88 12.18 0.96
N ASN A 414 -10.06 10.95 1.42
CA ASN A 414 -10.14 9.76 0.59
C ASN A 414 -11.41 9.73 -0.27
N ASN A 415 -11.40 8.88 -1.30
CA ASN A 415 -12.60 8.48 -2.06
C ASN A 415 -12.80 6.96 -1.96
N GLU A 416 -12.58 6.43 -0.77
CA GLU A 416 -12.59 5.01 -0.49
C GLU A 416 -13.98 4.37 -0.53
N MET A 417 -15.05 5.18 -0.50
CA MET A 417 -16.41 4.68 -0.64
C MET A 417 -16.66 4.02 -2.02
N ASP A 418 -15.82 4.32 -3.02
CA ASP A 418 -15.87 3.68 -4.35
C ASP A 418 -15.48 2.20 -4.34
N ASP A 419 -14.72 1.76 -3.33
CA ASP A 419 -14.36 0.36 -3.16
C ASP A 419 -15.49 -0.54 -2.67
N PHE A 420 -16.63 0.03 -2.26
CA PHE A 420 -17.86 -0.73 -2.08
C PHE A 420 -18.48 -1.15 -3.42
N SER A 421 -19.25 -2.23 -3.39
CA SER A 421 -20.18 -2.54 -4.49
C SER A 421 -21.33 -1.53 -4.44
N VAL A 422 -21.19 -0.43 -5.18
CA VAL A 422 -22.21 0.63 -5.32
C VAL A 422 -23.55 0.03 -5.77
N LYS A 423 -23.48 -0.92 -6.71
CA LYS A 423 -24.57 -1.82 -7.12
C LYS A 423 -23.93 -3.16 -7.51
N PRO A 424 -24.47 -4.32 -7.06
CA PRO A 424 -23.94 -5.62 -7.45
C PRO A 424 -23.79 -5.77 -8.96
N GLY A 425 -22.62 -6.25 -9.42
CA GLY A 425 -22.28 -6.40 -10.82
C GLY A 425 -21.90 -5.12 -11.55
N VAL A 426 -22.00 -3.95 -10.90
CA VAL A 426 -21.47 -2.67 -11.43
C VAL A 426 -20.06 -2.49 -10.87
N PRO A 427 -19.11 -2.20 -11.74
CA PRO A 427 -17.71 -2.04 -11.37
C PRO A 427 -17.41 -0.70 -10.71
N ASN A 428 -16.38 -0.68 -9.85
CA ASN A 428 -15.79 0.53 -9.28
C ASN A 428 -14.77 1.16 -10.26
N MET A 429 -14.07 2.20 -9.85
CA MET A 429 -13.03 2.87 -10.66
C MET A 429 -11.85 1.95 -11.07
N TYR A 430 -11.65 0.82 -10.39
CA TYR A 430 -10.62 -0.18 -10.69
C TYR A 430 -11.14 -1.36 -11.52
N GLY A 431 -12.35 -1.29 -12.01
CA GLY A 431 -12.93 -2.40 -12.74
C GLY A 431 -13.37 -3.58 -11.90
N LEU A 432 -13.20 -3.51 -10.60
CA LEU A 432 -13.58 -4.59 -9.70
C LEU A 432 -15.10 -4.62 -9.55
N VAL A 433 -15.66 -5.79 -9.79
CA VAL A 433 -17.07 -6.09 -9.49
C VAL A 433 -17.19 -6.77 -8.12
N GLY A 434 -18.33 -6.61 -7.47
CA GLY A 434 -18.62 -7.26 -6.22
C GLY A 434 -20.10 -7.57 -6.08
N THR A 435 -20.42 -8.31 -5.03
CA THR A 435 -21.77 -8.71 -4.65
C THR A 435 -22.28 -7.93 -3.44
N GLU A 436 -23.41 -8.35 -2.87
CA GLU A 436 -23.95 -7.81 -1.61
C GLU A 436 -22.96 -7.96 -0.43
N ALA A 437 -22.02 -8.91 -0.50
CA ALA A 437 -20.99 -9.07 0.53
C ALA A 437 -20.19 -7.79 0.76
N ASN A 438 -19.94 -7.01 -0.30
CA ASN A 438 -19.24 -5.71 -0.24
C ASN A 438 -20.18 -4.51 -0.47
N ALA A 439 -21.48 -4.62 -0.26
CA ALA A 439 -22.40 -3.49 -0.38
C ALA A 439 -22.19 -2.44 0.73
N VAL A 440 -22.54 -1.18 0.45
CA VAL A 440 -22.47 -0.07 1.42
C VAL A 440 -23.36 -0.36 2.62
N ALA A 441 -22.80 -0.21 3.82
CA ALA A 441 -23.56 -0.21 5.07
C ALA A 441 -22.90 0.75 6.09
N PRO A 442 -23.67 1.41 6.97
CA PRO A 442 -23.14 2.29 8.00
C PRO A 442 -22.06 1.61 8.85
N GLY A 443 -20.91 2.26 9.05
CA GLY A 443 -19.81 1.75 9.88
C GLY A 443 -19.01 0.59 9.30
N LYS A 444 -19.38 0.06 8.12
CA LYS A 444 -18.70 -1.03 7.42
C LYS A 444 -17.41 -0.53 6.76
N ARG A 445 -16.39 -1.39 6.73
CA ARG A 445 -15.17 -1.19 5.93
C ARG A 445 -15.38 -1.75 4.52
N MET A 446 -14.94 -1.01 3.52
CA MET A 446 -14.96 -1.49 2.13
C MET A 446 -13.83 -2.49 1.89
N LEU A 447 -14.08 -3.47 1.01
CA LEU A 447 -13.09 -4.46 0.59
C LEU A 447 -11.88 -3.77 -0.05
N SER A 448 -10.67 -4.25 0.24
CA SER A 448 -9.42 -3.71 -0.29
C SER A 448 -8.63 -4.76 -1.07
N SER A 449 -7.74 -4.32 -1.96
CA SER A 449 -6.73 -5.17 -2.62
C SER A 449 -5.32 -4.98 -2.05
N MET A 450 -5.11 -4.08 -1.10
CA MET A 450 -3.80 -3.81 -0.49
C MET A 450 -3.21 -5.07 0.16
N THR A 451 -1.99 -5.45 -0.24
CA THR A 451 -1.36 -6.73 0.10
C THR A 451 0.02 -6.54 0.74
N PRO A 452 0.13 -5.80 1.87
CA PRO A 452 1.41 -5.74 2.58
C PRO A 452 1.81 -7.15 3.01
N THR A 453 3.04 -7.56 2.67
CA THR A 453 3.47 -8.96 2.80
C THR A 453 4.89 -9.07 3.35
N ILE A 454 5.09 -10.04 4.25
CA ILE A 454 6.39 -10.43 4.78
C ILE A 454 6.59 -11.93 4.50
N VAL A 455 7.73 -12.29 3.94
CA VAL A 455 8.16 -13.68 3.76
C VAL A 455 9.21 -14.00 4.79
N LEU A 456 9.02 -15.09 5.50
CA LEU A 456 9.97 -15.62 6.47
C LEU A 456 10.64 -16.89 5.94
N LYS A 457 11.93 -17.01 6.19
CA LYS A 457 12.72 -18.21 5.92
C LYS A 457 13.30 -18.71 7.24
N LYS A 458 12.94 -19.92 7.67
CA LYS A 458 13.31 -20.45 8.99
C LYS A 458 12.92 -19.48 10.12
N ASP A 459 11.69 -18.97 10.07
CA ASP A 459 11.08 -18.02 11.00
C ASP A 459 11.84 -16.69 11.20
N LYS A 460 12.69 -16.31 10.23
CA LYS A 460 13.36 -15.00 10.18
C LYS A 460 12.89 -14.20 8.98
N PRO A 461 12.73 -12.88 9.09
CA PRO A 461 12.41 -12.02 7.95
C PRO A 461 13.38 -12.26 6.80
N TYR A 462 12.83 -12.53 5.62
CA TYR A 462 13.58 -12.77 4.40
C TYR A 462 13.23 -11.77 3.29
N ILE A 463 11.93 -11.50 3.11
CA ILE A 463 11.46 -10.48 2.17
C ILE A 463 10.37 -9.66 2.86
N VAL A 464 10.40 -8.33 2.68
CA VAL A 464 9.26 -7.43 2.89
C VAL A 464 8.90 -6.86 1.53
N ALA A 465 7.62 -6.93 1.17
CA ALA A 465 7.15 -6.50 -0.15
C ALA A 465 5.73 -5.97 -0.10
N GLY A 466 5.44 -5.06 -1.01
CA GLY A 466 4.12 -4.58 -1.34
C GLY A 466 4.20 -3.55 -2.47
N THR A 467 3.06 -3.02 -2.87
CA THR A 467 2.96 -2.14 -4.04
C THR A 467 1.66 -1.32 -3.97
N PRO A 468 1.61 -0.12 -4.53
CA PRO A 468 0.39 0.49 -5.02
C PRO A 468 -0.13 -0.22 -6.28
N GLY A 469 -1.35 0.13 -6.74
CA GLY A 469 -1.86 -0.33 -8.04
C GLY A 469 -3.31 -0.79 -8.04
N GLY A 470 -4.16 -0.34 -7.13
CA GLY A 470 -5.58 -0.69 -7.12
C GLY A 470 -5.80 -2.21 -7.17
N SER A 471 -6.52 -2.69 -8.19
CA SER A 471 -6.74 -4.13 -8.41
C SER A 471 -5.45 -4.91 -8.69
N THR A 472 -4.45 -4.28 -9.33
CA THR A 472 -3.20 -4.95 -9.74
C THR A 472 -2.24 -5.23 -8.56
N ILE A 473 -2.51 -4.70 -7.36
CA ILE A 473 -1.67 -4.90 -6.17
C ILE A 473 -1.40 -6.37 -5.90
N ILE A 474 -2.45 -7.19 -5.88
CA ILE A 474 -2.36 -8.60 -5.49
C ILE A 474 -1.49 -9.38 -6.48
N THR A 475 -1.72 -9.17 -7.78
CA THR A 475 -0.98 -9.84 -8.86
C THR A 475 0.46 -9.36 -8.95
N SER A 476 0.73 -8.07 -8.70
CA SER A 476 2.09 -7.54 -8.66
C SER A 476 2.90 -8.11 -7.50
N VAL A 477 2.33 -8.23 -6.30
CA VAL A 477 2.98 -8.90 -5.16
C VAL A 477 3.22 -10.38 -5.49
N PHE A 478 2.22 -11.07 -6.01
CA PHE A 478 2.32 -12.48 -6.42
C PHE A 478 3.46 -12.71 -7.40
N GLN A 479 3.52 -11.95 -8.49
CA GLN A 479 4.56 -12.08 -9.52
C GLN A 479 5.94 -11.73 -8.96
N THR A 480 6.06 -10.64 -8.19
CA THR A 480 7.35 -10.23 -7.59
C THR A 480 7.89 -11.31 -6.64
N LEU A 481 7.02 -11.91 -5.82
CA LEU A 481 7.44 -13.00 -4.95
C LEU A 481 7.86 -14.24 -5.73
N LEU A 482 7.13 -14.65 -6.77
CA LEU A 482 7.53 -15.78 -7.62
C LEU A 482 8.82 -15.49 -8.39
N ASN A 483 9.02 -14.25 -8.86
CA ASN A 483 10.27 -13.84 -9.51
C ASN A 483 11.49 -14.09 -8.60
N ILE A 484 11.35 -13.83 -7.31
CA ILE A 484 12.42 -14.05 -6.32
C ILE A 484 12.50 -15.51 -5.88
N LEU A 485 11.37 -16.14 -5.56
CA LEU A 485 11.33 -17.44 -4.89
C LEU A 485 11.41 -18.63 -5.84
N GLU A 486 10.85 -18.51 -7.06
CA GLU A 486 10.83 -19.57 -8.07
C GLU A 486 11.89 -19.37 -9.16
N PHE A 487 11.93 -18.18 -9.73
CA PHE A 487 12.82 -17.90 -10.85
C PHE A 487 14.20 -17.41 -10.40
N ASN A 488 14.42 -17.22 -9.09
CA ASN A 488 15.70 -16.79 -8.49
C ASN A 488 16.29 -15.53 -9.12
N LEU A 489 15.43 -14.59 -9.55
CA LEU A 489 15.91 -13.34 -10.09
C LEU A 489 16.58 -12.49 -8.99
N PRO A 490 17.65 -11.73 -9.33
CA PRO A 490 18.13 -10.66 -8.47
C PRO A 490 16.97 -9.72 -8.10
N VAL A 491 16.95 -9.21 -6.87
CA VAL A 491 15.77 -8.47 -6.37
C VAL A 491 15.43 -7.24 -7.22
N GLN A 492 16.42 -6.52 -7.73
CA GLN A 492 16.21 -5.40 -8.66
C GLN A 492 15.50 -5.86 -9.95
N GLN A 493 15.97 -6.96 -10.54
CA GLN A 493 15.33 -7.50 -11.75
C GLN A 493 13.92 -8.01 -11.47
N ALA A 494 13.69 -8.63 -10.31
CA ALA A 494 12.37 -9.11 -9.91
C ALA A 494 11.35 -7.98 -9.75
N VAL A 495 11.78 -6.82 -9.23
CA VAL A 495 10.96 -5.60 -9.07
C VAL A 495 10.70 -4.94 -10.43
N ASP A 496 11.74 -4.78 -11.24
CA ASP A 496 11.69 -4.06 -12.52
C ASP A 496 11.10 -4.89 -13.68
N ALA A 497 10.92 -6.19 -13.48
CA ALA A 497 10.33 -7.08 -14.47
C ALA A 497 8.97 -6.56 -14.96
N PRO A 498 8.69 -6.61 -16.27
CA PRO A 498 7.37 -6.31 -16.80
C PRO A 498 6.31 -7.20 -16.15
N LYS A 499 5.13 -6.63 -15.90
CA LYS A 499 4.03 -7.32 -15.21
C LYS A 499 2.84 -7.53 -16.13
N PHE A 500 2.03 -8.53 -15.78
CA PHE A 500 0.74 -8.80 -16.38
C PHE A 500 -0.33 -8.88 -15.29
N HIS A 501 -1.60 -8.79 -15.68
CA HIS A 501 -2.71 -8.82 -14.74
C HIS A 501 -3.94 -9.46 -15.34
N HIS A 502 -4.64 -10.27 -14.56
CA HIS A 502 -5.95 -10.80 -14.87
C HIS A 502 -6.84 -10.75 -13.63
N GLN A 503 -7.90 -9.95 -13.68
CA GLN A 503 -8.80 -9.77 -12.52
C GLN A 503 -10.17 -10.44 -12.70
N TRP A 504 -10.22 -11.57 -13.44
CA TRP A 504 -11.41 -12.29 -13.82
C TRP A 504 -12.26 -11.52 -14.87
N LEU A 505 -12.62 -10.27 -14.57
CA LEU A 505 -13.38 -9.42 -15.50
C LEU A 505 -12.80 -8.00 -15.47
N PRO A 506 -12.65 -7.41 -16.67
CA PRO A 506 -12.92 -7.97 -17.98
C PRO A 506 -12.12 -9.26 -18.23
N ASP A 507 -12.63 -10.15 -19.11
CA ASP A 507 -11.93 -11.39 -19.50
C ASP A 507 -10.80 -11.08 -20.47
N GLN A 508 -9.71 -10.56 -19.96
CA GLN A 508 -8.52 -10.15 -20.70
C GLN A 508 -7.29 -10.21 -19.81
N VAL A 509 -6.12 -10.26 -20.43
CA VAL A 509 -4.81 -10.14 -19.78
C VAL A 509 -4.25 -8.76 -20.11
N ASP A 510 -4.15 -7.92 -19.11
CA ASP A 510 -3.46 -6.63 -19.23
C ASP A 510 -1.96 -6.85 -19.07
N VAL A 511 -1.14 -6.26 -19.95
CA VAL A 511 0.32 -6.43 -19.97
C VAL A 511 1.00 -5.08 -20.13
N GLU A 512 2.13 -4.87 -19.46
CA GLU A 512 2.91 -3.66 -19.64
C GLU A 512 3.48 -3.56 -21.07
N GLU A 513 3.63 -2.33 -21.57
CA GLU A 513 4.07 -2.07 -22.95
C GLU A 513 5.49 -2.55 -23.26
N ASP A 514 6.35 -2.68 -22.25
CA ASP A 514 7.74 -3.17 -22.38
C ASP A 514 7.86 -4.71 -22.28
N PHE A 515 6.75 -5.44 -22.34
CA PHE A 515 6.73 -6.90 -22.31
C PHE A 515 7.26 -7.51 -23.62
N ASP A 516 8.03 -8.62 -23.52
CA ASP A 516 8.48 -9.36 -24.71
C ASP A 516 7.27 -9.90 -25.50
N GLU A 517 7.24 -9.66 -26.80
CA GLU A 517 6.16 -10.06 -27.69
C GLU A 517 6.06 -11.58 -27.88
N THR A 518 7.17 -12.32 -27.77
CA THR A 518 7.20 -13.77 -28.00
C THR A 518 6.23 -14.54 -27.10
N PRO A 519 6.27 -14.39 -25.75
CA PRO A 519 5.29 -15.06 -24.88
C PRO A 519 3.87 -14.53 -25.10
N LEU A 520 3.68 -13.26 -25.45
CA LEU A 520 2.36 -12.68 -25.70
C LEU A 520 1.70 -13.30 -26.94
N GLN A 521 2.46 -13.58 -28.01
CA GLN A 521 1.96 -14.32 -29.16
C GLN A 521 1.49 -15.73 -28.79
N GLY A 522 2.26 -16.43 -27.94
CA GLY A 522 1.86 -17.73 -27.41
C GLY A 522 0.53 -17.67 -26.64
N LEU A 523 0.34 -16.67 -25.77
CA LEU A 523 -0.92 -16.46 -25.06
C LEU A 523 -2.09 -16.19 -26.02
N ARG A 524 -1.90 -15.35 -27.05
CA ARG A 524 -2.95 -15.09 -28.06
C ARG A 524 -3.31 -16.35 -28.83
N GLN A 525 -2.34 -17.22 -29.17
CA GLN A 525 -2.59 -18.51 -29.82
C GLN A 525 -3.40 -19.47 -28.95
N MET A 526 -3.24 -19.38 -27.60
CA MET A 526 -4.06 -20.12 -26.65
C MET A 526 -5.48 -19.55 -26.48
N GLY A 527 -5.79 -18.39 -27.08
CA GLY A 527 -7.10 -17.75 -27.04
C GLY A 527 -7.24 -16.62 -26.02
N TYR A 528 -6.16 -16.16 -25.36
CA TYR A 528 -6.22 -15.01 -24.49
C TYR A 528 -6.36 -13.69 -25.27
N LYS A 529 -7.22 -12.80 -24.77
CA LYS A 529 -7.26 -11.41 -25.20
C LYS A 529 -6.20 -10.62 -24.43
N VAL A 530 -5.06 -10.34 -25.07
CA VAL A 530 -3.94 -9.61 -24.47
C VAL A 530 -4.03 -8.13 -24.84
N ILE A 531 -4.06 -7.24 -23.83
CA ILE A 531 -4.26 -5.79 -23.97
C ILE A 531 -3.04 -5.08 -23.39
N PRO A 532 -2.40 -4.14 -24.12
CA PRO A 532 -1.39 -3.25 -23.56
C PRO A 532 -1.97 -2.38 -22.45
N HIS A 533 -1.20 -2.23 -21.38
CA HIS A 533 -1.58 -1.47 -20.19
C HIS A 533 -0.45 -0.50 -19.79
N SER A 534 -0.81 0.61 -19.16
CA SER A 534 0.12 1.48 -18.44
C SER A 534 0.90 0.68 -17.38
N PRO A 535 1.96 1.22 -16.77
CA PRO A 535 2.72 0.52 -15.75
C PRO A 535 1.85 -0.13 -14.67
N ILE A 536 2.11 -1.41 -14.35
CA ILE A 536 1.35 -2.23 -13.42
C ILE A 536 2.09 -2.28 -12.07
N GLY A 537 1.52 -1.64 -11.05
CA GLY A 537 2.10 -1.56 -9.72
C GLY A 537 3.46 -0.83 -9.66
N ARG A 538 3.95 -0.62 -8.44
CA ARG A 538 5.30 -0.09 -8.14
C ARG A 538 5.78 -0.76 -6.86
N THR A 539 6.53 -1.84 -7.00
CA THR A 539 6.83 -2.73 -5.89
C THR A 539 8.05 -2.23 -5.09
N GLU A 540 7.87 -2.04 -3.80
CA GLU A 540 8.95 -1.72 -2.86
C GLU A 540 9.34 -2.98 -2.09
N VAL A 541 10.59 -3.41 -2.22
CA VAL A 541 11.07 -4.67 -1.67
C VAL A 541 12.33 -4.48 -0.84
N ILE A 542 12.40 -5.17 0.30
CA ILE A 542 13.64 -5.42 1.03
C ILE A 542 13.82 -6.92 1.13
N LYS A 543 14.99 -7.44 0.72
CA LYS A 543 15.34 -8.86 0.79
C LYS A 543 16.66 -9.03 1.52
N VAL A 544 16.75 -10.05 2.36
CA VAL A 544 18.00 -10.47 3.01
C VAL A 544 18.81 -11.30 2.01
N ASN A 545 20.04 -10.90 1.71
CA ASN A 545 20.94 -11.62 0.81
C ASN A 545 21.71 -12.75 1.52
N ALA A 546 22.50 -13.50 0.77
CA ALA A 546 23.28 -14.63 1.31
C ALA A 546 24.33 -14.23 2.37
N LYS A 547 24.73 -12.95 2.41
CA LYS A 547 25.65 -12.40 3.41
C LYS A 547 24.93 -11.83 4.65
N GLY A 548 23.59 -11.93 4.71
CA GLY A 548 22.77 -11.36 5.78
C GLY A 548 22.54 -9.84 5.66
N GLN A 549 22.92 -9.21 4.53
CA GLN A 549 22.69 -7.81 4.28
C GLN A 549 21.31 -7.58 3.67
N LEU A 550 20.77 -6.38 3.83
CA LEU A 550 19.48 -5.95 3.31
C LEU A 550 19.65 -5.35 1.91
N GLU A 551 19.12 -6.00 0.89
CA GLU A 551 18.97 -5.46 -0.46
C GLU A 551 17.62 -4.77 -0.54
N ALA A 552 17.61 -3.44 -0.46
CA ALA A 552 16.42 -2.61 -0.50
C ALA A 552 16.25 -2.00 -1.89
N VAL A 553 15.07 -2.16 -2.50
CA VAL A 553 14.81 -1.82 -3.90
C VAL A 553 13.47 -1.10 -4.05
N GLY A 554 13.52 0.09 -4.65
CA GLY A 554 12.37 0.85 -5.13
C GLY A 554 12.16 0.67 -6.64
N ASP A 555 10.92 0.62 -7.06
CA ASP A 555 10.52 0.35 -8.44
C ASP A 555 10.96 1.45 -9.43
N LYS A 556 11.32 1.04 -10.65
CA LYS A 556 11.71 1.97 -11.74
C LYS A 556 10.55 2.85 -12.21
N ARG A 557 9.29 2.44 -11.98
CA ARG A 557 8.07 3.06 -12.52
C ARG A 557 7.68 4.36 -11.81
N GLY A 558 8.19 4.62 -10.62
CA GLY A 558 7.90 5.82 -9.82
C GLY A 558 9.14 6.59 -9.37
N ASP A 559 8.99 7.46 -8.39
CA ASP A 559 10.07 8.12 -7.65
C ASP A 559 10.48 7.31 -6.40
N ASP A 560 10.07 6.04 -6.37
CA ASP A 560 10.33 5.09 -5.30
C ASP A 560 11.82 5.02 -4.99
N SER A 561 12.15 5.08 -3.71
CA SER A 561 13.55 5.23 -3.29
C SER A 561 13.88 4.38 -2.08
N ALA A 562 15.07 3.78 -2.13
CA ALA A 562 15.64 3.01 -1.05
C ALA A 562 16.61 3.89 -0.22
N ALA A 563 16.61 3.67 1.10
CA ALA A 563 17.55 4.26 2.04
C ALA A 563 18.00 3.17 3.03
N GLY A 564 19.28 3.19 3.45
CA GLY A 564 19.82 2.19 4.36
C GLY A 564 21.23 2.53 4.83
N TYR A 565 21.68 1.85 5.91
CA TYR A 565 23.00 2.06 6.54
C TYR A 565 23.61 0.77 7.07
#